data_f68b3fae1963b6436c52456663d830b1
#
_entry.id   f68b3fae1963b6436c52456663d830b1
#
_cell.length_a   1.000
_cell.length_b   1.000
_cell.length_c   1.000
_cell.angle_alpha   90.00
_cell.angle_beta   90.00
_cell.angle_gamma   90.00
#
_symmetry.space_group_name_H-M   'P 1'
#
loop_
_entity.id
_entity.type
_entity.pdbx_description
1 polymer ?
#
loop_
_entity_poly.entity_id
_entity_poly.type
_entity_poly.pdbx_seq_one_letter_code
_entity_poly.pdbx_strand_id
1 'polypeptide(L)'
;MDGVFDIIHSGHFNAFRQAQYLGDILVSGLNSDEEVARAKGKTLMDINERSSLAGSCKWIGDLALNTPYTPTIETLDTFKCDYLAHGDDIPTNELGNTIYDEIIAKKRLRVFRRTEGISTTVIIGRLLLGMKDKFDSLDDKDEKNLSIKKSYADLENASNLQYGTMTTLLTTSYRIAEFSNKKMPEHGQKVVYICGEFDVLHKVHIEALKKAKEYGDFVYVGVYNDITVNKRKGKYNPVLNINERCINLLALKYVDDVVFGAPEIITEDLIHNLNVDVVIQFITPKMKEGKCDKEEKIYEAAKKLGKLKEVEISGELTNDTLAERIWENKEQYIKKFIIKSAKVDEHIKINGEEVQHV
;
A
#
# COMPACT_ATOMS: atom_id res chain seq x y z
N MET A 1 -0.81 -4.33 18.20
CA MET A 1 -1.83 -3.87 17.22
C MET A 1 -2.17 -5.03 16.31
N ASP A 2 -3.45 -5.30 16.08
CA ASP A 2 -3.88 -6.41 15.22
C ASP A 2 -4.74 -5.92 14.06
N GLY A 3 -4.90 -6.74 13.04
CA GLY A 3 -5.73 -6.43 11.90
C GLY A 3 -5.56 -7.38 10.71
N VAL A 4 -6.38 -7.15 9.69
CA VAL A 4 -6.32 -7.92 8.43
C VAL A 4 -5.10 -7.53 7.60
N PHE A 5 -4.81 -6.24 7.50
CA PHE A 5 -3.72 -5.65 6.73
C PHE A 5 -3.65 -6.14 5.27
N ASP A 6 -4.82 -6.26 4.64
CA ASP A 6 -4.93 -6.60 3.22
C ASP A 6 -4.62 -5.37 2.36
N ILE A 7 -3.82 -5.52 1.30
CA ILE A 7 -3.32 -4.41 0.47
C ILE A 7 -2.79 -3.27 1.35
N ILE A 8 -1.67 -3.51 2.04
CA ILE A 8 -1.06 -2.52 2.92
C ILE A 8 -0.78 -1.21 2.15
N HIS A 9 -1.15 -0.09 2.76
CA HIS A 9 -1.04 1.25 2.19
C HIS A 9 -0.60 2.28 3.23
N SER A 10 -0.37 3.52 2.80
CA SER A 10 0.11 4.62 3.67
C SER A 10 -0.71 4.82 4.95
N GLY A 11 -2.01 4.53 4.93
CA GLY A 11 -2.85 4.55 6.12
C GLY A 11 -2.48 3.49 7.15
N HIS A 12 -2.21 2.26 6.71
CA HIS A 12 -1.72 1.19 7.58
C HIS A 12 -0.31 1.50 8.09
N PHE A 13 0.59 1.95 7.22
CA PHE A 13 1.94 2.32 7.64
C PHE A 13 1.95 3.45 8.67
N ASN A 14 1.08 4.47 8.49
CA ASN A 14 0.95 5.54 9.48
C ASN A 14 0.35 5.04 10.81
N ALA A 15 -0.55 4.07 10.76
CA ALA A 15 -1.06 3.41 11.95
C ALA A 15 0.06 2.67 12.71
N PHE A 16 0.90 1.89 12.00
CA PHE A 16 2.07 1.24 12.61
C PHE A 16 3.04 2.27 13.21
N ARG A 17 3.32 3.36 12.49
CA ARG A 17 4.18 4.43 12.99
C ARG A 17 3.65 5.02 14.31
N GLN A 18 2.38 5.38 14.37
CA GLN A 18 1.75 5.93 15.57
C GLN A 18 1.70 4.90 16.71
N ALA A 19 1.34 3.66 16.40
CA ALA A 19 1.27 2.58 17.39
C ALA A 19 2.64 2.28 18.02
N GLN A 20 3.72 2.37 17.24
CA GLN A 20 5.08 2.16 17.73
C GLN A 20 5.48 3.22 18.77
N TYR A 21 4.99 4.47 18.67
CA TYR A 21 5.25 5.50 19.71
C TYR A 21 4.50 5.27 21.02
N LEU A 22 3.58 4.30 21.08
CA LEU A 22 2.83 3.99 22.30
C LEU A 22 3.49 2.91 23.18
N GLY A 23 4.64 2.36 22.74
CA GLY A 23 5.40 1.33 23.45
C GLY A 23 6.79 1.14 22.87
N ASP A 24 7.60 0.31 23.51
CA ASP A 24 8.99 0.06 23.10
C ASP A 24 9.07 -0.85 21.86
N ILE A 25 8.20 -1.86 21.78
CA ILE A 25 8.16 -2.83 20.69
C ILE A 25 6.72 -2.92 20.18
N LEU A 26 6.54 -2.68 18.88
CA LEU A 26 5.27 -2.93 18.21
C LEU A 26 5.21 -4.36 17.69
N VAL A 27 4.30 -5.15 18.24
CA VAL A 27 3.90 -6.45 17.70
C VAL A 27 2.69 -6.25 16.79
N SER A 28 2.80 -6.65 15.52
CA SER A 28 1.67 -6.64 14.59
C SER A 28 1.03 -8.02 14.52
N GLY A 29 -0.23 -8.11 14.97
CA GLY A 29 -1.06 -9.32 14.87
C GLY A 29 -1.75 -9.37 13.52
N LEU A 30 -1.55 -10.45 12.75
CA LEU A 30 -2.25 -10.70 11.49
C LEU A 30 -3.32 -11.76 11.70
N ASN A 31 -4.57 -11.37 11.44
CA ASN A 31 -5.69 -12.30 11.53
C ASN A 31 -5.55 -13.40 10.45
N SER A 32 -5.94 -14.65 10.80
CA SER A 32 -5.89 -15.74 9.83
C SER A 32 -6.85 -15.53 8.66
N ASP A 33 -6.57 -16.15 7.51
CA ASP A 33 -7.42 -16.02 6.33
C ASP A 33 -8.82 -16.57 6.60
N GLU A 34 -8.95 -17.63 7.42
CA GLU A 34 -10.22 -18.23 7.83
C GLU A 34 -11.05 -17.31 8.71
N GLU A 35 -10.45 -16.68 9.71
CA GLU A 35 -11.11 -15.72 10.60
C GLU A 35 -11.62 -14.50 9.82
N VAL A 36 -10.79 -13.97 8.92
CA VAL A 36 -11.18 -12.85 8.08
C VAL A 36 -12.30 -13.24 7.11
N ALA A 37 -12.22 -14.43 6.51
CA ALA A 37 -13.25 -14.91 5.59
C ALA A 37 -14.63 -15.01 6.25
N ARG A 38 -14.69 -15.43 7.53
CA ARG A 38 -15.93 -15.48 8.32
C ARG A 38 -16.46 -14.08 8.64
N ALA A 39 -15.57 -13.15 9.02
CA ALA A 39 -15.97 -11.84 9.54
C ALA A 39 -16.25 -10.79 8.44
N LYS A 40 -15.43 -10.76 7.40
CA LYS A 40 -15.43 -9.70 6.35
C LYS A 40 -15.48 -10.21 4.92
N GLY A 41 -15.33 -11.54 4.71
CA GLY A 41 -15.13 -12.15 3.41
C GLY A 41 -13.66 -12.30 3.05
N LYS A 42 -13.39 -13.06 1.97
CA LYS A 42 -12.04 -13.45 1.54
C LYS A 42 -11.14 -12.23 1.33
N THR A 43 -9.89 -12.33 1.78
CA THR A 43 -8.83 -11.36 1.52
C THR A 43 -8.33 -11.49 0.07
N LEU A 44 -7.75 -10.42 -0.46
CA LEU A 44 -7.08 -10.42 -1.77
C LEU A 44 -5.70 -11.05 -1.69
N MET A 45 -5.00 -10.80 -0.58
CA MET A 45 -3.69 -11.37 -0.30
C MET A 45 -3.82 -12.44 0.80
N ASP A 46 -3.16 -13.57 0.62
CA ASP A 46 -3.07 -14.61 1.65
C ASP A 46 -2.20 -14.18 2.84
N ILE A 47 -2.23 -14.95 3.92
CA ILE A 47 -1.48 -14.61 5.14
C ILE A 47 0.03 -14.47 4.89
N ASN A 48 0.61 -15.23 3.95
CA ASN A 48 2.03 -15.15 3.62
C ASN A 48 2.37 -13.85 2.88
N GLU A 49 1.50 -13.44 1.95
CA GLU A 49 1.63 -12.18 1.24
C GLU A 49 1.47 -10.99 2.20
N ARG A 50 0.46 -11.02 3.07
CA ARG A 50 0.20 -10.00 4.08
C ARG A 50 1.32 -9.90 5.12
N SER A 51 1.83 -11.03 5.59
CA SER A 51 2.93 -11.08 6.56
C SER A 51 4.26 -10.60 5.97
N SER A 52 4.54 -10.90 4.71
CA SER A 52 5.71 -10.39 4.00
C SER A 52 5.71 -8.85 3.96
N LEU A 53 4.56 -8.24 3.64
CA LEU A 53 4.40 -6.79 3.61
C LEU A 53 4.49 -6.17 5.01
N ALA A 54 3.74 -6.68 5.98
CA ALA A 54 3.76 -6.17 7.35
C ALA A 54 5.16 -6.30 7.96
N GLY A 55 5.80 -7.46 7.82
CA GLY A 55 7.13 -7.71 8.34
C GLY A 55 8.25 -6.90 7.68
N SER A 56 7.98 -6.27 6.54
CA SER A 56 8.90 -5.34 5.88
C SER A 56 8.81 -3.91 6.42
N CYS A 57 7.77 -3.59 7.22
CA CYS A 57 7.58 -2.27 7.81
C CYS A 57 8.64 -2.00 8.89
N LYS A 58 9.27 -0.82 8.82
CA LYS A 58 10.36 -0.45 9.73
C LYS A 58 9.93 -0.17 11.18
N TRP A 59 8.65 0.06 11.42
CA TRP A 59 8.09 0.30 12.76
C TRP A 59 7.61 -0.96 13.46
N ILE A 60 7.53 -2.10 12.77
CA ILE A 60 7.12 -3.37 13.35
C ILE A 60 8.35 -4.10 13.86
N GLY A 61 8.37 -4.36 15.17
CA GLY A 61 9.43 -5.13 15.83
C GLY A 61 9.23 -6.64 15.72
N ASP A 62 7.97 -7.10 15.80
CA ASP A 62 7.65 -8.53 15.70
C ASP A 62 6.28 -8.77 15.07
N LEU A 63 6.03 -9.98 14.57
CA LEU A 63 4.78 -10.44 13.96
C LEU A 63 4.15 -11.57 14.77
N ALA A 64 2.85 -11.43 15.07
CA ALA A 64 2.00 -12.49 15.58
C ALA A 64 1.07 -12.97 14.46
N LEU A 65 1.30 -14.17 13.94
CA LEU A 65 0.49 -14.71 12.85
C LEU A 65 -0.71 -15.48 13.39
N ASN A 66 -1.77 -15.51 12.58
CA ASN A 66 -3.01 -16.22 12.87
C ASN A 66 -3.70 -15.75 14.17
N THR A 67 -3.63 -14.46 14.45
CA THR A 67 -4.38 -13.88 15.57
C THR A 67 -5.89 -13.97 15.32
N PRO A 68 -6.70 -14.10 16.41
CA PRO A 68 -8.15 -14.06 16.26
C PRO A 68 -8.62 -12.70 15.72
N TYR A 69 -9.75 -12.69 15.02
CA TYR A 69 -10.34 -11.46 14.50
C TYR A 69 -10.76 -10.46 15.59
N THR A 70 -11.21 -10.99 16.73
CA THR A 70 -11.52 -10.20 17.93
C THR A 70 -10.46 -10.48 18.98
N PRO A 71 -9.56 -9.53 19.27
CA PRO A 71 -8.52 -9.70 20.27
C PRO A 71 -9.13 -9.71 21.68
N THR A 72 -8.59 -10.55 22.57
CA THR A 72 -8.96 -10.69 23.97
C THR A 72 -7.78 -10.39 24.88
N ILE A 73 -7.99 -10.31 26.18
CA ILE A 73 -6.91 -10.23 27.18
C ILE A 73 -5.96 -11.44 27.05
N GLU A 74 -6.51 -12.65 26.86
CA GLU A 74 -5.72 -13.87 26.65
C GLU A 74 -4.83 -13.75 25.40
N THR A 75 -5.33 -13.15 24.31
CA THR A 75 -4.53 -12.86 23.11
C THR A 75 -3.33 -11.97 23.45
N LEU A 76 -3.56 -10.90 24.20
CA LEU A 76 -2.47 -9.99 24.60
C LEU A 76 -1.44 -10.70 25.48
N ASP A 77 -1.89 -11.50 26.45
CA ASP A 77 -1.02 -12.21 27.36
C ASP A 77 -0.21 -13.32 26.64
N THR A 78 -0.83 -14.01 25.69
CA THR A 78 -0.17 -15.03 24.85
C THR A 78 1.00 -14.44 24.07
N PHE A 79 0.81 -13.26 23.50
CA PHE A 79 1.86 -12.56 22.74
C PHE A 79 2.69 -11.62 23.60
N LYS A 80 2.54 -11.65 24.93
CA LYS A 80 3.27 -10.81 25.90
C LYS A 80 3.19 -9.32 25.60
N CYS A 81 2.02 -8.86 25.17
CA CYS A 81 1.75 -7.47 24.86
C CYS A 81 1.09 -6.76 26.03
N ASP A 82 1.62 -5.65 26.52
CA ASP A 82 1.05 -4.86 27.61
C ASP A 82 -0.24 -4.15 27.17
N TYR A 83 -0.28 -3.69 25.93
CA TYR A 83 -1.36 -2.88 25.39
C TYR A 83 -1.79 -3.35 24.01
N LEU A 84 -3.08 -3.15 23.70
CA LEU A 84 -3.62 -3.16 22.35
C LEU A 84 -3.64 -1.72 21.81
N ALA A 85 -2.98 -1.47 20.69
CA ALA A 85 -3.09 -0.20 19.95
C ALA A 85 -4.14 -0.32 18.84
N HIS A 86 -5.08 0.63 18.75
CA HIS A 86 -6.12 0.67 17.73
C HIS A 86 -6.40 2.11 17.26
N GLY A 87 -6.93 2.27 16.05
CA GLY A 87 -7.40 3.58 15.56
C GLY A 87 -8.59 4.12 16.36
N ASP A 88 -8.84 5.42 16.27
CA ASP A 88 -9.97 6.08 16.94
C ASP A 88 -11.35 5.74 16.33
N ASP A 89 -11.40 4.97 15.26
CA ASP A 89 -12.62 4.46 14.62
C ASP A 89 -13.13 3.15 15.28
N ILE A 90 -13.22 3.13 16.61
CA ILE A 90 -13.67 1.95 17.36
C ILE A 90 -15.16 1.71 17.07
N PRO A 91 -15.53 0.55 16.49
CA PRO A 91 -16.93 0.25 16.22
C PRO A 91 -17.68 -0.04 17.52
N THR A 92 -18.81 0.64 17.69
CA THR A 92 -19.73 0.39 18.79
C THR A 92 -21.08 -0.13 18.26
N ASN A 93 -21.76 -0.96 19.04
CA ASN A 93 -23.13 -1.36 18.77
C ASN A 93 -24.12 -0.27 19.24
N GLU A 94 -25.44 -0.49 19.03
CA GLU A 94 -26.50 0.46 19.43
C GLU A 94 -26.53 0.77 20.92
N LEU A 95 -25.97 -0.11 21.76
CA LEU A 95 -25.85 0.06 23.20
C LEU A 95 -24.55 0.75 23.64
N GLY A 96 -23.72 1.17 22.70
CA GLY A 96 -22.41 1.77 22.97
C GLY A 96 -21.32 0.79 23.35
N ASN A 97 -21.56 -0.52 23.33
CA ASN A 97 -20.55 -1.53 23.64
C ASN A 97 -19.67 -1.81 22.42
N THR A 98 -18.41 -2.12 22.67
CA THR A 98 -17.43 -2.49 21.66
C THR A 98 -16.86 -3.89 21.90
N ILE A 99 -16.29 -4.48 20.88
CA ILE A 99 -15.53 -5.75 21.01
C ILE A 99 -14.28 -5.61 21.90
N TYR A 100 -13.90 -4.39 22.27
CA TYR A 100 -12.74 -4.08 23.12
C TYR A 100 -13.10 -3.76 24.58
N ASP A 101 -14.36 -3.92 25.02
CA ASP A 101 -14.83 -3.51 26.36
C ASP A 101 -14.00 -4.14 27.50
N GLU A 102 -13.63 -5.41 27.38
CA GLU A 102 -12.79 -6.09 28.38
C GLU A 102 -11.39 -5.48 28.45
N ILE A 103 -10.78 -5.18 27.28
CA ILE A 103 -9.46 -4.57 27.17
C ILE A 103 -9.48 -3.13 27.72
N ILE A 104 -10.57 -2.39 27.48
CA ILE A 104 -10.80 -1.05 28.01
C ILE A 104 -10.90 -1.10 29.55
N ALA A 105 -11.73 -2.02 30.09
CA ALA A 105 -11.90 -2.19 31.53
C ALA A 105 -10.57 -2.51 32.25
N LYS A 106 -9.68 -3.25 31.59
CA LYS A 106 -8.32 -3.53 32.09
C LYS A 106 -7.32 -2.39 31.84
N LYS A 107 -7.75 -1.27 31.22
CA LYS A 107 -6.89 -0.12 30.85
C LYS A 107 -5.74 -0.47 29.91
N ARG A 108 -5.91 -1.51 29.10
CA ARG A 108 -4.90 -2.02 28.16
C ARG A 108 -5.15 -1.55 26.71
N LEU A 109 -6.14 -0.70 26.43
CA LEU A 109 -6.33 -0.09 25.11
C LEU A 109 -5.55 1.22 25.00
N ARG A 110 -4.88 1.41 23.87
CA ARG A 110 -4.26 2.67 23.45
C ARG A 110 -4.82 3.06 22.09
N VAL A 111 -5.20 4.33 21.94
CA VAL A 111 -5.87 4.83 20.75
C VAL A 111 -4.97 5.82 20.03
N PHE A 112 -4.91 5.74 18.71
CA PHE A 112 -4.25 6.70 17.85
C PHE A 112 -5.21 7.19 16.76
N ARG A 113 -4.91 8.36 16.16
CA ARG A 113 -5.76 8.95 15.12
C ARG A 113 -5.64 8.18 13.80
N ARG A 114 -6.77 7.77 13.26
CA ARG A 114 -6.84 7.13 11.94
C ARG A 114 -6.43 8.10 10.83
N THR A 115 -5.76 7.57 9.82
CA THR A 115 -5.42 8.33 8.61
C THR A 115 -6.63 8.41 7.70
N GLU A 116 -7.07 9.62 7.43
CA GLU A 116 -8.16 9.90 6.50
C GLU A 116 -7.69 9.85 5.03
N GLY A 117 -8.63 9.71 4.11
CA GLY A 117 -8.42 9.84 2.66
C GLY A 117 -7.89 8.59 1.96
N ILE A 118 -7.49 7.53 2.70
CA ILE A 118 -7.08 6.27 2.09
C ILE A 118 -7.61 5.06 2.85
N SER A 119 -7.99 4.03 2.10
CA SER A 119 -8.38 2.74 2.65
C SER A 119 -8.25 1.65 1.58
N THR A 120 -8.16 0.39 2.02
CA THR A 120 -8.21 -0.77 1.13
C THR A 120 -9.39 -0.72 0.14
N THR A 121 -10.59 -0.30 0.61
CA THR A 121 -11.77 -0.17 -0.26
C THR A 121 -11.57 0.85 -1.38
N VAL A 122 -10.91 1.98 -1.10
CA VAL A 122 -10.60 3.01 -2.11
C VAL A 122 -9.61 2.45 -3.14
N ILE A 123 -8.57 1.76 -2.70
CA ILE A 123 -7.58 1.17 -3.60
C ILE A 123 -8.22 0.09 -4.50
N ILE A 124 -9.06 -0.76 -3.95
CA ILE A 124 -9.82 -1.75 -4.72
C ILE A 124 -10.73 -1.05 -5.75
N GLY A 125 -11.41 0.02 -5.37
CA GLY A 125 -12.21 0.82 -6.30
C GLY A 125 -11.38 1.36 -7.46
N ARG A 126 -10.19 1.91 -7.18
CA ARG A 126 -9.26 2.40 -8.22
C ARG A 126 -8.77 1.26 -9.13
N LEU A 127 -8.49 0.07 -8.59
CA LEU A 127 -8.13 -1.12 -9.37
C LEU A 127 -9.28 -1.57 -10.29
N LEU A 128 -10.52 -1.55 -9.78
CA LEU A 128 -11.72 -1.85 -10.57
C LEU A 128 -11.90 -0.86 -11.73
N LEU A 129 -11.60 0.42 -11.54
CA LEU A 129 -11.66 1.41 -12.63
C LEU A 129 -10.73 1.07 -13.79
N GLY A 130 -9.58 0.50 -13.51
CA GLY A 130 -8.64 0.04 -14.54
C GLY A 130 -9.15 -1.15 -15.38
N MET A 131 -10.28 -1.75 -14.99
CA MET A 131 -10.87 -2.91 -15.69
C MET A 131 -12.06 -2.55 -16.58
N LYS A 132 -12.18 -1.31 -17.00
CA LYS A 132 -13.34 -0.84 -17.80
C LYS A 132 -13.66 -1.77 -18.98
N ASP A 133 -12.65 -2.16 -19.75
CA ASP A 133 -12.84 -3.02 -20.93
C ASP A 133 -13.45 -4.38 -20.56
N LYS A 134 -13.11 -4.93 -19.39
CA LYS A 134 -13.73 -6.18 -18.89
C LYS A 134 -15.20 -5.97 -18.55
N PHE A 135 -15.57 -4.82 -17.95
CA PHE A 135 -16.97 -4.50 -17.66
C PHE A 135 -17.76 -4.26 -18.94
N ASP A 136 -17.19 -3.54 -19.91
CA ASP A 136 -17.81 -3.26 -21.20
C ASP A 136 -18.06 -4.56 -22.02
N SER A 137 -17.20 -5.56 -21.86
CA SER A 137 -17.34 -6.86 -22.54
C SER A 137 -18.39 -7.83 -21.96
N LEU A 138 -19.02 -7.48 -20.81
CA LEU A 138 -20.08 -8.31 -20.25
C LEU A 138 -21.31 -8.34 -21.16
N ASP A 139 -21.98 -9.50 -21.26
CA ASP A 139 -23.19 -9.64 -22.10
C ASP A 139 -24.37 -8.87 -21.47
N ASP A 140 -24.94 -7.94 -22.25
CA ASP A 140 -26.07 -7.09 -21.83
C ASP A 140 -27.42 -7.86 -21.76
N LYS A 141 -27.48 -9.07 -22.30
CA LYS A 141 -28.67 -9.92 -22.21
C LYS A 141 -28.85 -10.57 -20.84
N ASP A 142 -27.81 -10.58 -20.01
CA ASP A 142 -27.87 -11.09 -18.65
C ASP A 142 -28.19 -9.94 -17.68
N GLU A 143 -29.33 -10.02 -17.01
CA GLU A 143 -29.79 -9.02 -16.02
C GLU A 143 -28.77 -8.80 -14.91
N LYS A 144 -28.03 -9.84 -14.52
CA LYS A 144 -26.97 -9.75 -13.52
C LYS A 144 -25.81 -8.89 -14.05
N ASN A 145 -25.38 -9.09 -15.28
CA ASN A 145 -24.34 -8.29 -15.92
C ASN A 145 -24.77 -6.83 -16.07
N LEU A 146 -26.02 -6.59 -16.41
CA LEU A 146 -26.57 -5.24 -16.51
C LEU A 146 -26.54 -4.53 -15.15
N SER A 147 -26.90 -5.22 -14.06
CA SER A 147 -26.80 -4.70 -12.70
C SER A 147 -25.35 -4.37 -12.30
N ILE A 148 -24.40 -5.24 -12.68
CA ILE A 148 -22.97 -5.03 -12.43
C ILE A 148 -22.45 -3.82 -13.21
N LYS A 149 -22.78 -3.66 -14.49
CA LYS A 149 -22.41 -2.48 -15.30
C LYS A 149 -22.96 -1.19 -14.70
N LYS A 150 -24.20 -1.19 -14.23
CA LYS A 150 -24.79 -0.02 -13.54
C LYS A 150 -24.00 0.33 -12.28
N SER A 151 -23.70 -0.67 -11.45
CA SER A 151 -22.91 -0.47 -10.24
C SER A 151 -21.49 -0.01 -10.53
N TYR A 152 -20.90 -0.42 -11.66
CA TYR A 152 -19.61 0.08 -12.12
C TYR A 152 -19.69 1.56 -12.56
N ALA A 153 -20.75 1.97 -13.24
CA ALA A 153 -20.96 3.38 -13.57
C ALA A 153 -21.11 4.25 -12.31
N ASP A 154 -21.79 3.75 -11.27
CA ASP A 154 -21.87 4.43 -9.97
C ASP A 154 -20.48 4.55 -9.31
N LEU A 155 -19.66 3.52 -9.43
CA LEU A 155 -18.26 3.53 -8.97
C LEU A 155 -17.44 4.59 -9.74
N GLU A 156 -17.55 4.65 -11.05
CA GLU A 156 -16.84 5.63 -11.91
C GLU A 156 -17.21 7.07 -11.52
N ASN A 157 -18.49 7.35 -11.28
CA ASN A 157 -18.97 8.63 -10.83
C ASN A 157 -18.47 9.01 -9.43
N ALA A 158 -18.50 8.07 -8.48
CA ALA A 158 -18.02 8.29 -7.11
C ALA A 158 -16.51 8.51 -7.06
N SER A 159 -15.73 7.84 -7.91
CA SER A 159 -14.27 7.98 -7.95
C SER A 159 -13.81 9.33 -8.48
N ASN A 160 -14.55 9.96 -9.40
CA ASN A 160 -14.24 11.30 -9.87
C ASN A 160 -14.30 12.33 -8.73
N LEU A 161 -15.16 12.13 -7.74
CA LEU A 161 -15.22 12.95 -6.53
C LEU A 161 -14.02 12.71 -5.59
N GLN A 162 -13.55 11.48 -5.48
CA GLN A 162 -12.44 11.12 -4.58
C GLN A 162 -11.05 11.47 -5.13
N TYR A 163 -10.85 11.51 -6.45
CA TYR A 163 -9.61 12.05 -7.05
C TYR A 163 -9.48 13.57 -6.85
N GLY A 164 -10.59 14.27 -6.61
CA GLY A 164 -10.64 15.71 -6.33
C GLY A 164 -10.39 16.10 -4.88
N THR A 165 -10.48 15.17 -3.91
CA THR A 165 -10.12 15.41 -2.51
C THR A 165 -8.60 15.34 -2.34
N MET A 166 -7.95 16.41 -2.75
CA MET A 166 -6.50 16.58 -2.68
C MET A 166 -6.01 16.54 -1.24
N THR A 167 -5.07 15.65 -0.97
CA THR A 167 -4.11 15.84 0.11
C THR A 167 -3.49 17.21 -0.07
N THR A 168 -3.68 18.13 0.87
CA THR A 168 -3.03 19.43 0.80
C THR A 168 -1.51 19.22 0.76
N LEU A 169 -0.79 20.01 -0.02
CA LEU A 169 0.67 19.91 -0.18
C LEU A 169 1.40 19.88 1.17
N LEU A 170 0.93 20.66 2.14
CA LEU A 170 1.50 20.74 3.47
C LEU A 170 1.40 19.40 4.25
N THR A 171 0.23 18.75 4.26
CA THR A 171 0.06 17.46 4.94
C THR A 171 0.85 16.34 4.27
N THR A 172 1.00 16.40 2.95
CA THR A 172 1.82 15.44 2.20
C THR A 172 3.30 15.61 2.51
N SER A 173 3.82 16.83 2.47
CA SER A 173 5.22 17.13 2.79
C SER A 173 5.56 16.76 4.24
N TYR A 174 4.66 17.01 5.18
CA TYR A 174 4.82 16.63 6.59
C TYR A 174 4.90 15.09 6.72
N ARG A 175 4.00 14.35 6.07
CA ARG A 175 4.02 12.87 6.08
C ARG A 175 5.31 12.31 5.49
N ILE A 176 5.78 12.86 4.38
CA ILE A 176 7.05 12.45 3.77
C ILE A 176 8.19 12.65 4.76
N ALA A 177 8.26 13.81 5.43
CA ALA A 177 9.27 14.10 6.42
C ALA A 177 9.21 13.17 7.66
N GLU A 178 8.01 12.76 8.09
CA GLU A 178 7.83 11.79 9.18
C GLU A 178 8.21 10.36 8.80
N PHE A 179 8.00 9.99 7.55
CA PHE A 179 8.33 8.65 7.02
C PHE A 179 9.78 8.54 6.59
N SER A 180 10.43 9.64 6.23
CA SER A 180 11.85 9.65 5.86
C SER A 180 12.73 9.23 7.04
N ASN A 181 13.81 8.49 6.73
CA ASN A 181 14.84 8.16 7.70
C ASN A 181 15.75 9.37 8.04
N LYS A 182 15.63 10.46 7.28
CA LYS A 182 16.44 11.70 7.45
C LYS A 182 17.94 11.43 7.44
N LYS A 183 18.38 10.41 6.71
CA LYS A 183 19.77 10.00 6.59
C LYS A 183 20.24 10.19 5.16
N MET A 184 21.47 10.62 5.01
CA MET A 184 22.23 10.60 3.77
C MET A 184 23.24 9.45 3.82
N PRO A 185 23.70 8.93 2.68
CA PRO A 185 24.78 7.94 2.68
C PRO A 185 26.01 8.48 3.39
N GLU A 186 26.58 7.72 4.31
CA GLU A 186 27.81 8.06 4.98
C GLU A 186 29.02 7.77 4.09
N HIS A 187 30.16 8.43 4.37
CA HIS A 187 31.37 8.19 3.61
C HIS A 187 31.81 6.72 3.68
N GLY A 188 32.01 6.10 2.53
CA GLY A 188 32.40 4.68 2.42
C GLY A 188 31.24 3.69 2.37
N GLN A 189 30.01 4.14 2.56
CA GLN A 189 28.84 3.30 2.32
C GLN A 189 28.64 3.07 0.82
N LYS A 190 28.30 1.84 0.48
CA LYS A 190 27.96 1.46 -0.89
C LYS A 190 26.52 1.79 -1.22
N VAL A 191 26.32 2.63 -2.23
CA VAL A 191 25.01 3.15 -2.64
C VAL A 191 24.42 2.32 -3.77
N VAL A 192 23.21 1.84 -3.56
CA VAL A 192 22.42 1.07 -4.54
C VAL A 192 21.28 1.92 -5.06
N TYR A 193 21.04 1.89 -6.34
CA TYR A 193 19.90 2.53 -6.98
C TYR A 193 19.03 1.51 -7.71
N ILE A 194 17.75 1.58 -7.48
CA ILE A 194 16.72 0.86 -8.24
C ILE A 194 15.65 1.85 -8.67
N CYS A 195 14.94 1.57 -9.75
CA CYS A 195 13.82 2.42 -10.17
C CYS A 195 12.64 1.59 -10.65
N GLY A 196 11.45 2.18 -10.58
CA GLY A 196 10.23 1.51 -10.99
C GLY A 196 8.96 2.28 -10.67
N GLU A 197 7.86 1.64 -10.90
CA GLU A 197 6.54 2.19 -10.63
C GLU A 197 6.16 2.06 -9.16
N PHE A 198 6.45 0.92 -8.55
CA PHE A 198 6.14 0.58 -7.15
C PHE A 198 4.71 0.96 -6.75
N ASP A 199 3.76 0.58 -7.58
CA ASP A 199 2.35 0.95 -7.41
C ASP A 199 1.74 0.25 -6.18
N VAL A 200 0.80 -0.65 -6.32
CA VAL A 200 0.29 -1.40 -5.16
C VAL A 200 1.37 -2.39 -4.70
N LEU A 201 1.89 -2.19 -3.48
CA LEU A 201 2.96 -3.04 -2.95
C LEU A 201 2.49 -4.48 -2.76
N HIS A 202 3.36 -5.42 -3.15
CA HIS A 202 3.15 -6.87 -2.99
C HIS A 202 4.48 -7.59 -2.70
N LYS A 203 4.41 -8.87 -2.36
CA LYS A 203 5.59 -9.66 -1.92
C LYS A 203 6.78 -9.62 -2.87
N VAL A 204 6.54 -9.52 -4.19
CA VAL A 204 7.64 -9.46 -5.20
C VAL A 204 8.40 -8.14 -5.10
N HIS A 205 7.71 -7.01 -4.82
CA HIS A 205 8.37 -5.74 -4.51
C HIS A 205 9.24 -5.87 -3.26
N ILE A 206 8.75 -6.54 -2.22
CA ILE A 206 9.52 -6.75 -0.98
C ILE A 206 10.74 -7.64 -1.23
N GLU A 207 10.61 -8.71 -2.02
CA GLU A 207 11.74 -9.55 -2.42
C GLU A 207 12.81 -8.74 -3.17
N ALA A 208 12.38 -7.92 -4.15
CA ALA A 208 13.27 -7.05 -4.91
C ALA A 208 14.04 -6.08 -3.99
N LEU A 209 13.32 -5.38 -3.11
CA LEU A 209 13.92 -4.42 -2.18
C LEU A 209 14.88 -5.10 -1.19
N LYS A 210 14.51 -6.29 -0.69
CA LYS A 210 15.38 -7.08 0.18
C LYS A 210 16.66 -7.48 -0.53
N LYS A 211 16.57 -7.97 -1.77
CA LYS A 211 17.75 -8.30 -2.60
C LYS A 211 18.58 -7.07 -2.91
N ALA A 212 17.96 -5.91 -3.20
CA ALA A 212 18.70 -4.67 -3.41
C ALA A 212 19.58 -4.32 -2.19
N LYS A 213 19.06 -4.49 -0.98
CA LYS A 213 19.79 -4.24 0.27
C LYS A 213 21.00 -5.17 0.48
N GLU A 214 21.05 -6.33 -0.17
CA GLU A 214 22.21 -7.25 -0.14
C GLU A 214 23.39 -6.74 -0.97
N TYR A 215 23.17 -5.76 -1.88
CA TYR A 215 24.20 -5.21 -2.76
C TYR A 215 24.88 -3.94 -2.24
N GLY A 216 24.35 -3.34 -1.16
CA GLY A 216 24.98 -2.17 -0.54
C GLY A 216 24.29 -1.70 0.73
N ASP A 217 24.88 -0.67 1.31
CA ASP A 217 24.51 -0.17 2.63
C ASP A 217 23.37 0.84 2.59
N PHE A 218 23.22 1.55 1.48
CA PHE A 218 22.21 2.58 1.28
C PHE A 218 21.45 2.35 -0.03
N VAL A 219 20.13 2.26 0.04
CA VAL A 219 19.25 1.99 -1.11
C VAL A 219 18.38 3.19 -1.44
N TYR A 220 18.64 3.80 -2.59
CA TYR A 220 17.74 4.77 -3.22
C TYR A 220 16.75 4.05 -4.13
N VAL A 221 15.47 4.42 -3.99
CA VAL A 221 14.41 3.93 -4.88
C VAL A 221 13.88 5.08 -5.72
N GLY A 222 14.17 5.06 -7.04
CA GLY A 222 13.59 5.99 -8.00
C GLY A 222 12.15 5.61 -8.32
N VAL A 223 11.21 6.54 -8.05
CA VAL A 223 9.78 6.33 -8.30
C VAL A 223 9.35 7.14 -9.51
N TYR A 224 8.88 6.48 -10.56
CA TYR A 224 8.40 7.17 -11.76
C TYR A 224 7.20 8.05 -11.45
N ASN A 225 7.12 9.23 -12.09
CA ASN A 225 5.95 10.08 -11.95
C ASN A 225 4.70 9.44 -12.57
N ASP A 226 3.52 9.94 -12.18
CA ASP A 226 2.23 9.37 -12.60
C ASP A 226 2.03 9.45 -14.12
N ILE A 227 2.54 10.51 -14.76
CA ILE A 227 2.47 10.67 -16.22
C ILE A 227 3.28 9.59 -16.94
N THR A 228 4.48 9.28 -16.45
CA THR A 228 5.33 8.22 -17.01
C THR A 228 4.66 6.86 -16.90
N VAL A 229 4.11 6.54 -15.72
CA VAL A 229 3.39 5.27 -15.50
C VAL A 229 2.15 5.18 -16.40
N ASN A 230 1.38 6.28 -16.49
CA ASN A 230 0.19 6.34 -17.33
C ASN A 230 0.52 6.12 -18.82
N LYS A 231 1.60 6.72 -19.32
CA LYS A 231 2.08 6.50 -20.71
C LYS A 231 2.47 5.04 -20.98
N ARG A 232 2.98 4.33 -19.97
CA ARG A 232 3.42 2.93 -20.09
C ARG A 232 2.27 1.94 -20.00
N LYS A 233 1.35 2.16 -19.07
CA LYS A 233 0.29 1.20 -18.70
C LYS A 233 -1.13 1.64 -19.09
N GLY A 234 -1.30 2.86 -19.55
CA GLY A 234 -2.59 3.41 -19.97
C GLY A 234 -3.42 4.01 -18.83
N LYS A 235 -4.63 4.39 -19.19
CA LYS A 235 -5.59 5.09 -18.32
C LYS A 235 -5.82 4.33 -17.00
N TYR A 236 -6.02 5.08 -15.91
CA TYR A 236 -6.18 4.59 -14.54
C TYR A 236 -4.93 3.96 -13.90
N ASN A 237 -3.75 4.11 -14.53
CA ASN A 237 -2.47 3.79 -13.93
C ASN A 237 -1.63 5.06 -13.73
N PRO A 238 -0.89 5.18 -12.61
CA PRO A 238 -0.86 4.23 -11.49
C PRO A 238 -2.15 4.27 -10.65
N VAL A 239 -2.42 3.23 -9.88
CA VAL A 239 -3.53 3.14 -8.92
C VAL A 239 -3.29 4.07 -7.74
N LEU A 240 -2.05 4.14 -7.27
CA LEU A 240 -1.58 5.04 -6.22
C LEU A 240 -0.81 6.20 -6.85
N ASN A 241 -1.12 7.44 -6.44
CA ASN A 241 -0.35 8.59 -6.89
C ASN A 241 1.09 8.55 -6.36
N ILE A 242 1.97 9.35 -6.94
CA ILE A 242 3.41 9.33 -6.60
C ILE A 242 3.67 9.54 -5.11
N ASN A 243 2.89 10.39 -4.43
CA ASN A 243 3.06 10.64 -3.00
C ASN A 243 2.71 9.40 -2.17
N GLU A 244 1.59 8.72 -2.49
CA GLU A 244 1.18 7.48 -1.84
C GLU A 244 2.24 6.39 -2.04
N ARG A 245 2.79 6.26 -3.25
CA ARG A 245 3.82 5.27 -3.59
C ARG A 245 5.13 5.53 -2.86
N CYS A 246 5.59 6.78 -2.80
CA CYS A 246 6.80 7.15 -2.09
C CYS A 246 6.67 6.98 -0.57
N ILE A 247 5.54 7.36 0.03
CA ILE A 247 5.28 7.16 1.45
C ILE A 247 5.28 5.66 1.78
N ASN A 248 4.67 4.82 0.94
CA ASN A 248 4.68 3.38 1.13
C ASN A 248 6.11 2.81 1.13
N LEU A 249 6.95 3.25 0.21
CA LEU A 249 8.35 2.83 0.13
C LEU A 249 9.17 3.29 1.33
N LEU A 250 9.02 4.55 1.76
CA LEU A 250 9.70 5.10 2.94
C LEU A 250 9.32 4.40 4.24
N ALA A 251 8.20 3.67 4.28
CA ALA A 251 7.80 2.88 5.43
C ALA A 251 8.55 1.54 5.53
N LEU A 252 9.25 1.12 4.47
CA LEU A 252 9.90 -0.19 4.40
C LEU A 252 11.34 -0.13 4.92
N LYS A 253 11.73 -1.13 5.70
CA LYS A 253 13.09 -1.22 6.30
C LYS A 253 14.22 -1.45 5.30
N TYR A 254 13.89 -1.79 4.05
CA TYR A 254 14.86 -2.02 2.98
C TYR A 254 15.11 -0.79 2.11
N VAL A 255 14.40 0.32 2.36
CA VAL A 255 14.50 1.58 1.62
C VAL A 255 15.08 2.64 2.53
N ASP A 256 16.18 3.24 2.14
CA ASP A 256 16.79 4.32 2.92
C ASP A 256 16.24 5.69 2.49
N ASP A 257 16.07 5.90 1.18
CA ASP A 257 15.43 7.12 0.66
C ASP A 257 14.82 6.90 -0.73
N VAL A 258 14.02 7.87 -1.20
CA VAL A 258 13.32 7.82 -2.48
C VAL A 258 13.63 9.02 -3.36
N VAL A 259 13.75 8.77 -4.66
CA VAL A 259 13.88 9.82 -5.68
C VAL A 259 12.51 10.03 -6.32
N PHE A 260 11.85 11.13 -5.98
CA PHE A 260 10.54 11.50 -6.52
C PHE A 260 10.63 11.86 -8.00
N GLY A 261 9.74 11.31 -8.82
CA GLY A 261 9.69 11.62 -10.24
C GLY A 261 10.96 11.24 -10.97
N ALA A 262 11.59 10.14 -10.58
CA ALA A 262 12.79 9.63 -11.20
C ALA A 262 12.62 9.55 -12.74
N PRO A 263 13.66 9.89 -13.50
CA PRO A 263 13.62 9.78 -14.96
C PRO A 263 13.42 8.31 -15.36
N GLU A 264 12.67 8.08 -16.44
CA GLU A 264 12.47 6.73 -16.98
C GLU A 264 13.80 6.11 -17.44
N ILE A 265 14.66 6.92 -18.05
CA ILE A 265 16.02 6.52 -18.48
C ILE A 265 17.01 7.00 -17.42
N ILE A 266 17.77 6.08 -16.86
CA ILE A 266 18.81 6.38 -15.89
C ILE A 266 19.94 7.13 -16.61
N THR A 267 20.27 8.34 -16.13
CA THR A 267 21.32 9.17 -16.72
C THR A 267 22.64 9.05 -15.96
N GLU A 268 23.76 9.37 -16.63
CA GLU A 268 25.07 9.44 -15.98
C GLU A 268 25.04 10.48 -14.85
N ASP A 269 24.38 11.63 -15.06
CA ASP A 269 24.24 12.69 -14.04
C ASP A 269 23.51 12.20 -12.78
N LEU A 270 22.45 11.40 -12.93
CA LEU A 270 21.76 10.82 -11.77
C LEU A 270 22.69 9.90 -10.99
N ILE A 271 23.45 9.04 -11.68
CA ILE A 271 24.41 8.12 -11.06
C ILE A 271 25.48 8.89 -10.31
N HIS A 272 26.00 9.97 -10.89
CA HIS A 272 27.04 10.80 -10.28
C HIS A 272 26.50 11.62 -9.11
N ASN A 273 25.36 12.31 -9.27
CA ASN A 273 24.80 13.18 -8.24
C ASN A 273 24.39 12.43 -6.97
N LEU A 274 23.94 11.18 -7.11
CA LEU A 274 23.58 10.31 -5.98
C LEU A 274 24.74 9.45 -5.49
N ASN A 275 25.93 9.56 -6.09
CA ASN A 275 27.11 8.71 -5.82
C ASN A 275 26.76 7.21 -5.88
N VAL A 276 25.97 6.79 -6.88
CA VAL A 276 25.52 5.41 -7.02
C VAL A 276 26.68 4.50 -7.40
N ASP A 277 26.87 3.43 -6.63
CA ASP A 277 27.87 2.38 -6.89
C ASP A 277 27.30 1.24 -7.72
N VAL A 278 26.03 0.89 -7.48
CA VAL A 278 25.34 -0.22 -8.15
C VAL A 278 23.93 0.21 -8.56
N VAL A 279 23.61 0.01 -9.83
CA VAL A 279 22.25 0.07 -10.36
C VAL A 279 21.75 -1.34 -10.54
N ILE A 280 20.59 -1.68 -9.97
CA ILE A 280 20.02 -3.02 -10.11
C ILE A 280 18.85 -2.99 -11.10
N GLN A 281 18.93 -3.90 -12.08
CA GLN A 281 17.81 -4.29 -12.92
C GLN A 281 17.26 -5.62 -12.43
N PHE A 282 15.99 -5.63 -12.02
CA PHE A 282 15.32 -6.88 -11.66
C PHE A 282 14.77 -7.58 -12.90
N ILE A 283 15.06 -8.87 -13.00
CA ILE A 283 14.62 -9.73 -14.10
C ILE A 283 13.56 -10.71 -13.58
N THR A 284 12.33 -10.56 -14.04
CA THR A 284 11.25 -11.51 -13.76
C THR A 284 11.20 -12.62 -14.82
N PRO A 285 10.56 -13.78 -14.54
CA PRO A 285 10.37 -14.83 -15.55
C PRO A 285 9.73 -14.32 -16.84
N LYS A 286 8.71 -13.47 -16.76
CA LYS A 286 8.02 -12.88 -17.93
C LYS A 286 8.95 -11.99 -18.77
N MET A 287 9.89 -11.28 -18.15
CA MET A 287 10.85 -10.45 -18.88
C MET A 287 11.88 -11.27 -19.68
N LYS A 288 12.14 -12.50 -19.24
CA LYS A 288 13.02 -13.41 -19.97
C LYS A 288 12.41 -13.90 -21.30
N GLU A 289 11.09 -14.01 -21.36
CA GLU A 289 10.35 -14.50 -22.53
C GLU A 289 10.17 -13.44 -23.62
N GLY A 290 10.20 -12.14 -23.25
CA GLY A 290 9.98 -11.02 -24.16
C GLY A 290 10.98 -9.89 -23.94
N LYS A 291 12.22 -10.00 -24.46
CA LYS A 291 13.16 -8.87 -24.47
C LYS A 291 12.55 -7.69 -25.23
N CYS A 292 12.35 -6.58 -24.54
CA CYS A 292 11.87 -5.34 -25.14
C CYS A 292 13.07 -4.35 -25.28
N ASP A 293 13.36 -3.91 -26.50
CA ASP A 293 14.42 -2.92 -26.79
C ASP A 293 14.30 -1.63 -25.96
N LYS A 294 13.11 -1.34 -25.47
CA LYS A 294 12.88 -0.19 -24.59
C LYS A 294 13.55 -0.33 -23.21
N GLU A 295 13.65 -1.56 -22.69
CA GLU A 295 14.27 -1.79 -21.38
C GLU A 295 15.79 -1.66 -21.44
N GLU A 296 16.44 -1.99 -22.55
CA GLU A 296 17.87 -1.81 -22.71
C GLU A 296 18.28 -0.33 -22.58
N LYS A 297 17.47 0.59 -23.12
CA LYS A 297 17.74 2.05 -23.04
C LYS A 297 17.66 2.61 -21.62
N ILE A 298 16.81 2.01 -20.76
CA ILE A 298 16.65 2.49 -19.38
C ILE A 298 17.98 2.41 -18.62
N TYR A 299 18.74 1.33 -18.83
CA TYR A 299 19.94 1.01 -18.07
C TYR A 299 21.25 1.26 -18.84
N GLU A 300 21.20 1.86 -20.03
CA GLU A 300 22.36 2.04 -20.93
C GLU A 300 23.52 2.78 -20.24
N ALA A 301 23.24 3.88 -19.54
CA ALA A 301 24.27 4.64 -18.83
C ALA A 301 24.92 3.81 -17.71
N ALA A 302 24.13 3.08 -16.94
CA ALA A 302 24.65 2.21 -15.88
C ALA A 302 25.52 1.07 -16.45
N LYS A 303 25.13 0.50 -17.59
CA LYS A 303 25.88 -0.54 -18.30
C LYS A 303 27.23 0.01 -18.82
N LYS A 304 27.21 1.19 -19.44
CA LYS A 304 28.40 1.87 -19.93
C LYS A 304 29.40 2.19 -18.82
N LEU A 305 28.91 2.57 -17.63
CA LEU A 305 29.75 2.87 -16.48
C LEU A 305 30.18 1.59 -15.70
N GLY A 306 29.76 0.39 -16.12
CA GLY A 306 30.09 -0.86 -15.45
C GLY A 306 29.39 -1.02 -14.07
N LYS A 307 28.33 -0.26 -13.82
CA LYS A 307 27.59 -0.24 -12.53
C LYS A 307 26.28 -1.03 -12.57
N LEU A 308 25.90 -1.59 -13.73
CA LEU A 308 24.68 -2.38 -13.86
C LEU A 308 24.84 -3.78 -13.25
N LYS A 309 23.85 -4.21 -12.48
CA LYS A 309 23.71 -5.56 -11.95
C LYS A 309 22.32 -6.09 -12.27
N GLU A 310 22.24 -7.21 -12.97
CA GLU A 310 21.02 -7.93 -13.21
C GLU A 310 20.76 -8.91 -12.05
N VAL A 311 19.55 -8.88 -11.49
CA VAL A 311 19.16 -9.71 -10.34
C VAL A 311 17.82 -10.38 -10.64
N GLU A 312 17.81 -11.70 -10.60
CA GLU A 312 16.58 -12.46 -10.79
C GLU A 312 15.70 -12.41 -9.54
N ILE A 313 14.40 -12.19 -9.74
CA ILE A 313 13.39 -12.30 -8.70
C ILE A 313 12.35 -13.34 -9.07
N SER A 314 11.94 -14.12 -8.07
CA SER A 314 10.91 -15.14 -8.23
C SER A 314 9.57 -14.57 -7.78
N GLY A 315 8.56 -14.65 -8.62
CA GLY A 315 7.19 -14.34 -8.22
C GLY A 315 6.36 -13.76 -9.36
N GLU A 316 5.08 -14.07 -9.33
CA GLU A 316 4.11 -13.71 -10.38
C GLU A 316 3.09 -12.69 -9.90
N LEU A 317 3.11 -12.28 -8.62
CA LEU A 317 2.14 -11.33 -8.12
C LEU A 317 2.41 -9.95 -8.72
N THR A 318 1.47 -9.47 -9.51
CA THR A 318 1.50 -8.15 -10.16
C THR A 318 0.19 -7.42 -9.87
N ASN A 319 0.09 -6.14 -10.20
CA ASN A 319 -1.19 -5.43 -10.15
C ASN A 319 -2.26 -6.13 -11.00
N ASP A 320 -1.87 -6.75 -12.13
CA ASP A 320 -2.81 -7.49 -12.99
C ASP A 320 -3.37 -8.73 -12.28
N THR A 321 -2.52 -9.49 -11.57
CA THR A 321 -3.00 -10.66 -10.80
C THR A 321 -3.86 -10.25 -9.60
N LEU A 322 -3.58 -9.13 -8.96
CA LEU A 322 -4.47 -8.56 -7.94
C LEU A 322 -5.80 -8.14 -8.54
N ALA A 323 -5.75 -7.50 -9.69
CA ALA A 323 -6.92 -7.11 -10.45
C ALA A 323 -7.80 -8.33 -10.82
N GLU A 324 -7.20 -9.44 -11.23
CA GLU A 324 -7.92 -10.69 -11.50
C GLU A 324 -8.60 -11.26 -10.26
N ARG A 325 -7.92 -11.29 -9.11
CA ARG A 325 -8.51 -11.71 -7.83
C ARG A 325 -9.71 -10.82 -7.42
N ILE A 326 -9.63 -9.51 -7.70
CA ILE A 326 -10.74 -8.57 -7.48
C ILE A 326 -11.89 -8.88 -8.43
N TRP A 327 -11.59 -9.20 -9.70
CA TRP A 327 -12.61 -9.50 -10.71
C TRP A 327 -13.47 -10.69 -10.34
N GLU A 328 -12.90 -11.74 -9.75
CA GLU A 328 -13.65 -12.91 -9.28
C GLU A 328 -14.75 -12.54 -8.27
N ASN A 329 -14.56 -11.48 -7.47
CA ASN A 329 -15.47 -11.03 -6.42
C ASN A 329 -15.98 -9.59 -6.64
N LYS A 330 -15.97 -9.11 -7.88
CA LYS A 330 -16.26 -7.72 -8.26
C LYS A 330 -17.55 -7.15 -7.68
N GLU A 331 -18.64 -7.89 -7.68
CA GLU A 331 -19.93 -7.45 -7.16
C GLU A 331 -19.85 -7.05 -5.68
N GLN A 332 -19.18 -7.87 -4.88
CA GLN A 332 -19.02 -7.61 -3.46
C GLN A 332 -18.18 -6.35 -3.21
N TYR A 333 -17.12 -6.16 -4.00
CA TYR A 333 -16.24 -5.01 -3.84
C TYR A 333 -16.90 -3.71 -4.29
N ILE A 334 -17.60 -3.70 -5.43
CA ILE A 334 -18.35 -2.54 -5.90
C ILE A 334 -19.40 -2.13 -4.87
N LYS A 335 -20.17 -3.10 -4.36
CA LYS A 335 -21.18 -2.82 -3.32
C LYS A 335 -20.57 -2.23 -2.05
N LYS A 336 -19.45 -2.78 -1.56
CA LYS A 336 -18.72 -2.24 -0.40
C LYS A 336 -18.23 -0.82 -0.64
N PHE A 337 -17.73 -0.54 -1.84
CA PHE A 337 -17.24 0.79 -2.21
C PHE A 337 -18.38 1.81 -2.21
N ILE A 338 -19.52 1.53 -2.85
CA ILE A 338 -20.67 2.41 -2.93
C ILE A 338 -21.19 2.75 -1.53
N ILE A 339 -21.37 1.74 -0.65
CA ILE A 339 -21.83 1.95 0.72
C ILE A 339 -20.87 2.85 1.49
N LYS A 340 -19.56 2.67 1.30
CA LYS A 340 -18.55 3.46 2.01
C LYS A 340 -18.47 4.89 1.49
N SER A 341 -18.59 5.10 0.18
CA SER A 341 -18.62 6.43 -0.43
C SER A 341 -19.84 7.24 0.05
N ALA A 342 -21.01 6.61 0.12
CA ALA A 342 -22.21 7.26 0.63
C ALA A 342 -22.07 7.75 2.10
N LYS A 343 -21.42 6.96 2.96
CA LYS A 343 -21.15 7.35 4.36
C LYS A 343 -20.17 8.52 4.47
N VAL A 344 -19.18 8.61 3.59
CA VAL A 344 -18.22 9.73 3.56
C VAL A 344 -18.92 11.01 3.12
N ASP A 345 -19.79 10.95 2.10
CA ASP A 345 -20.55 12.10 1.63
C ASP A 345 -21.52 12.64 2.69
N GLU A 346 -22.15 11.74 3.46
CA GLU A 346 -23.01 12.10 4.58
C GLU A 346 -22.25 12.81 5.71
N HIS A 347 -21.06 12.32 6.03
CA HIS A 347 -20.19 12.93 7.06
C HIS A 347 -19.66 14.32 6.65
N ILE A 348 -19.34 14.50 5.35
CA ILE A 348 -18.93 15.80 4.81
C ILE A 348 -20.08 16.80 4.85
N LYS A 349 -21.30 16.38 4.56
CA LYS A 349 -22.49 17.25 4.63
C LYS A 349 -22.76 17.71 6.05
N ILE A 350 -22.73 16.81 7.04
CA ILE A 350 -22.96 17.13 8.46
C ILE A 350 -21.90 18.15 8.96
N ASN A 351 -20.61 17.89 8.70
CA ASN A 351 -19.54 18.80 9.11
C ASN A 351 -19.51 20.12 8.31
N GLY A 352 -20.01 20.13 7.07
CA GLY A 352 -20.12 21.34 6.26
C GLY A 352 -21.26 22.27 6.70
N GLU A 353 -22.31 21.74 7.29
CA GLU A 353 -23.42 22.50 7.88
C GLU A 353 -23.04 23.14 9.22
N GLU A 354 -22.19 22.48 10.04
CA GLU A 354 -21.69 23.07 11.30
C GLU A 354 -20.75 24.26 11.09
N VAL A 355 -20.02 24.32 9.97
CA VAL A 355 -19.09 25.44 9.65
C VAL A 355 -19.82 26.69 9.12
N GLN A 356 -21.10 26.59 8.68
CA GLN A 356 -21.90 27.72 8.23
C GLN A 356 -22.63 28.47 9.37
N HIS A 357 -22.55 27.99 10.60
CA HIS A 357 -23.22 28.57 11.78
C HIS A 357 -22.26 29.10 12.87
N VAL A 358 -20.96 29.39 12.53
CA VAL A 358 -20.02 30.04 13.44
C VAL A 358 -19.54 31.37 12.85
#